data_2dd6a514b74ed896d9fd7cc67697b599
#
_entry.id   2dd6a514b74ed896d9fd7cc67697b599
#
_cell.length_a   1.000
_cell.length_b   1.000
_cell.length_c   1.000
_cell.angle_alpha   90.00
_cell.angle_beta   90.00
_cell.angle_gamma   90.00
#
_symmetry.space_group_name_H-M   'P 1'
#
loop_
_entity.id
_entity.type
_entity.pdbx_description
1 polymer ?
#
loop_
_entity_poly.entity_id
_entity_poly.type
_entity_poly.pdbx_seq_one_letter_code
_entity_poly.pdbx_strand_id
1 'polypeptide(L)'
;MAADKKFAGYLCTGCGIGDRLDAKQLTMVATREGKMASCKEHPMLCSAEGVKLIRDDIAAGNATHIMIAACSRRAKMEAFNFTDVAMSRANLREGVIWMRPDASENQETTQEMADDYVRMACAEVRFMTVPGGSGEQSLNRSLLVVGNGVTAMTSALEAAKAGYGVHLVCDEGELGGVYKDLYKRVPFRAAPLGVSNARTAPLPQPEDPGVAEMIAEVRANPRISVHLNAKVTKTSGAPGRFSADISTESGGTVTENIGAIVQATDYKPYDANQLPEFAYGKNPDVVTGFELEKLAKAANGGPLKRPSDGKEVKAVAFIQCAGQRSDKEGHLSYCSGFCCTESIKQAMYFKAQNPDCDATVLFDDLRTPGAAGEDFYRAGQQAMVTFSKGKASEVVVEGGKLTVKFNDLILNEDTAMECDLVVLATGQVPNTGPDPHAQLAVDEAPTEEEKEAARRVLAVAPPSILNLDYRQ
;
A
#
# COMPACT_ATOMS: atom_id res chain seq x y z
N MET A 1 16.43 40.38 7.20
CA MET A 1 16.30 40.55 8.69
C MET A 1 15.69 39.26 9.19
N ALA A 2 16.32 38.58 10.15
CA ALA A 2 15.70 37.39 10.78
C ALA A 2 14.43 37.87 11.51
N ALA A 3 13.29 37.34 11.14
CA ALA A 3 12.03 37.65 11.83
C ALA A 3 12.15 37.30 13.32
N ASP A 4 11.67 38.15 14.21
CA ASP A 4 11.68 37.91 15.65
C ASP A 4 10.98 36.58 15.96
N LYS A 5 11.71 35.65 16.60
CA LYS A 5 11.16 34.35 17.01
C LYS A 5 10.08 34.56 18.09
N LYS A 6 8.88 34.10 17.81
CA LYS A 6 7.76 34.11 18.76
C LYS A 6 7.43 32.66 19.15
N PHE A 7 7.62 32.32 20.42
CA PHE A 7 7.51 30.97 20.95
C PHE A 7 6.16 30.76 21.64
N ALA A 8 5.40 29.77 21.22
CA ALA A 8 4.13 29.36 21.84
C ALA A 8 4.09 27.85 22.13
N GLY A 9 3.55 27.51 23.30
CA GLY A 9 3.32 26.11 23.69
C GLY A 9 1.84 25.77 23.58
N TYR A 10 1.56 24.51 23.28
CA TYR A 10 0.23 23.91 23.25
C TYR A 10 0.25 22.56 23.94
N LEU A 11 -0.57 22.40 24.98
CA LEU A 11 -0.66 21.17 25.77
C LEU A 11 -1.99 20.46 25.51
N CYS A 12 -1.92 19.19 25.12
CA CYS A 12 -3.08 18.34 25.01
C CYS A 12 -3.32 17.61 26.34
N THR A 13 -4.52 17.74 26.89
CA THR A 13 -4.92 17.02 28.11
C THR A 13 -5.75 15.76 27.83
N GLY A 14 -6.03 15.47 26.54
CA GLY A 14 -6.79 14.28 26.14
C GLY A 14 -5.99 13.00 26.10
N CYS A 15 -6.65 11.91 25.72
CA CYS A 15 -6.08 10.57 25.60
C CYS A 15 -5.36 10.07 26.87
N GLY A 16 -5.88 10.45 28.05
CA GLY A 16 -5.31 10.06 29.36
C GLY A 16 -4.15 10.93 29.84
N ILE A 17 -3.68 11.91 29.05
CA ILE A 17 -2.55 12.77 29.47
C ILE A 17 -2.93 13.59 30.69
N GLY A 18 -4.06 14.30 30.65
CA GLY A 18 -4.52 15.14 31.77
C GLY A 18 -5.02 14.34 32.99
N ASP A 19 -5.32 13.05 32.81
CA ASP A 19 -5.71 12.19 33.92
C ASP A 19 -4.50 11.73 34.76
N ARG A 20 -3.32 11.71 34.15
CA ARG A 20 -2.09 11.17 34.75
C ARG A 20 -1.01 12.21 35.03
N LEU A 21 -1.09 13.38 34.41
CA LEU A 21 -0.09 14.44 34.50
C LEU A 21 -0.71 15.75 34.95
N ASP A 22 0.01 16.51 35.79
CA ASP A 22 -0.38 17.85 36.19
C ASP A 22 -0.13 18.82 35.02
N ALA A 23 -1.20 19.18 34.33
CA ALA A 23 -1.18 20.11 33.19
C ALA A 23 -0.67 21.49 33.58
N LYS A 24 -0.95 21.96 34.82
CA LYS A 24 -0.48 23.26 35.31
C LYS A 24 1.02 23.28 35.50
N GLN A 25 1.58 22.19 36.02
CA GLN A 25 3.03 22.04 36.16
C GLN A 25 3.70 22.01 34.78
N LEU A 26 3.19 21.24 33.80
CA LEU A 26 3.71 21.21 32.43
C LEU A 26 3.65 22.60 31.78
N THR A 27 2.56 23.35 31.98
CA THR A 27 2.40 24.73 31.51
C THR A 27 3.44 25.65 32.14
N MET A 28 3.71 25.50 33.44
CA MET A 28 4.77 26.27 34.12
C MET A 28 6.16 25.92 33.59
N VAL A 29 6.46 24.64 33.40
CA VAL A 29 7.73 24.19 32.79
C VAL A 29 7.90 24.79 31.39
N ALA A 30 6.90 24.71 30.53
CA ALA A 30 6.95 25.28 29.19
C ALA A 30 7.21 26.79 29.20
N THR A 31 6.52 27.55 30.09
CA THR A 31 6.60 29.01 30.10
C THR A 31 7.81 29.53 30.85
N ARG A 32 8.08 29.05 32.07
CA ARG A 32 9.16 29.59 32.92
C ARG A 32 10.51 29.05 32.52
N GLU A 33 10.63 27.72 32.33
CA GLU A 33 11.88 27.06 32.00
C GLU A 33 12.11 27.02 30.50
N GLY A 34 11.11 26.55 29.74
CA GLY A 34 11.12 26.44 28.30
C GLY A 34 11.09 27.76 27.53
N LYS A 35 10.80 28.88 28.21
CA LYS A 35 10.74 30.22 27.62
C LYS A 35 9.69 30.38 26.52
N MET A 36 8.63 29.61 26.56
CA MET A 36 7.45 29.85 25.73
C MET A 36 6.72 31.09 26.24
N ALA A 37 6.35 32.03 25.35
CA ALA A 37 5.61 33.25 25.73
C ALA A 37 4.20 32.94 26.25
N SER A 38 3.63 31.83 25.80
CA SER A 38 2.36 31.29 26.27
C SER A 38 2.35 29.76 26.14
N CYS A 39 1.53 29.09 26.97
CA CYS A 39 1.22 27.66 26.77
C CYS A 39 -0.29 27.47 26.98
N LYS A 40 -1.00 27.11 25.91
CA LYS A 40 -2.45 26.94 25.90
C LYS A 40 -2.81 25.47 26.03
N GLU A 41 -3.78 25.19 26.90
CA GLU A 41 -4.28 23.84 27.12
C GLU A 41 -5.53 23.58 26.28
N HIS A 42 -5.68 22.31 25.78
CA HIS A 42 -6.87 21.88 25.07
C HIS A 42 -7.11 20.39 25.27
N PRO A 43 -8.36 19.93 25.51
CA PRO A 43 -8.66 18.52 25.77
C PRO A 43 -8.43 17.62 24.56
N MET A 44 -8.39 18.15 23.35
CA MET A 44 -8.11 17.41 22.13
C MET A 44 -7.47 18.34 21.08
N LEU A 45 -6.16 18.58 21.18
CA LEU A 45 -5.46 19.47 20.22
C LEU A 45 -5.55 19.02 18.76
N CYS A 46 -5.74 17.71 18.49
CA CYS A 46 -5.91 17.19 17.14
C CYS A 46 -7.34 17.29 16.61
N SER A 47 -8.30 17.84 17.36
CA SER A 47 -9.64 18.17 16.87
C SER A 47 -9.61 19.40 15.95
N ALA A 48 -10.71 19.63 15.24
CA ALA A 48 -10.84 20.85 14.41
C ALA A 48 -10.66 22.13 15.21
N GLU A 49 -11.21 22.19 16.45
CA GLU A 49 -11.10 23.32 17.36
C GLU A 49 -9.66 23.49 17.88
N GLY A 50 -9.00 22.39 18.27
CA GLY A 50 -7.63 22.41 18.77
C GLY A 50 -6.64 22.84 17.67
N VAL A 51 -6.79 22.32 16.45
CA VAL A 51 -5.98 22.76 15.30
C VAL A 51 -6.27 24.22 14.94
N LYS A 52 -7.54 24.66 15.02
CA LYS A 52 -7.92 26.04 14.77
C LYS A 52 -7.27 26.98 15.78
N LEU A 53 -7.24 26.63 17.07
CA LEU A 53 -6.57 27.42 18.13
C LEU A 53 -5.10 27.71 17.76
N ILE A 54 -4.38 26.69 17.25
CA ILE A 54 -2.98 26.85 16.85
C ILE A 54 -2.87 27.71 15.58
N ARG A 55 -3.72 27.46 14.58
CA ARG A 55 -3.72 28.21 13.32
C ARG A 55 -4.07 29.69 13.51
N ASP A 56 -5.00 30.00 14.39
CA ASP A 56 -5.38 31.39 14.72
C ASP A 56 -4.17 32.16 15.29
N ASP A 57 -3.39 31.53 16.18
CA ASP A 57 -2.18 32.16 16.74
C ASP A 57 -1.09 32.36 15.69
N ILE A 58 -0.91 31.40 14.80
CA ILE A 58 0.04 31.50 13.67
C ILE A 58 -0.40 32.66 12.75
N ALA A 59 -1.67 32.66 12.35
CA ALA A 59 -2.23 33.69 11.46
C ALA A 59 -2.19 35.11 12.07
N ALA A 60 -2.38 35.22 13.38
CA ALA A 60 -2.23 36.47 14.10
C ALA A 60 -0.76 36.91 14.29
N GLY A 61 0.20 36.11 13.84
CA GLY A 61 1.61 36.36 14.01
C GLY A 61 2.08 36.27 15.46
N ASN A 62 1.35 35.56 16.32
CA ASN A 62 1.70 35.36 17.73
C ASN A 62 2.65 34.17 17.93
N ALA A 63 2.78 33.26 16.93
CA ALA A 63 3.61 32.09 17.00
C ALA A 63 4.34 31.86 15.67
N THR A 64 5.66 31.84 15.69
CA THR A 64 6.54 31.42 14.60
C THR A 64 7.26 30.11 14.94
N HIS A 65 7.33 29.79 16.24
CA HIS A 65 7.98 28.61 16.78
C HIS A 65 7.02 27.99 17.80
N ILE A 66 6.57 26.79 17.55
CA ILE A 66 5.55 26.13 18.36
C ILE A 66 6.05 24.83 18.99
N MET A 67 5.77 24.66 20.27
CA MET A 67 5.95 23.41 20.99
C MET A 67 4.59 22.77 21.24
N ILE A 68 4.39 21.52 20.82
CA ILE A 68 3.16 20.77 21.04
C ILE A 68 3.45 19.60 21.98
N ALA A 69 2.94 19.68 23.20
CA ALA A 69 3.01 18.61 24.18
C ALA A 69 1.76 17.72 24.06
N ALA A 70 1.88 16.56 23.44
CA ALA A 70 0.77 15.68 23.09
C ALA A 70 1.25 14.23 22.82
N CYS A 71 0.69 13.58 21.81
CA CYS A 71 1.15 12.30 21.28
C CYS A 71 2.45 12.42 20.45
N SER A 72 3.03 11.30 20.07
CA SER A 72 4.29 11.22 19.31
C SER A 72 4.22 11.94 17.97
N ARG A 73 5.40 12.23 17.37
CA ARG A 73 5.51 12.83 16.03
C ARG A 73 4.91 11.95 14.93
N ARG A 74 4.77 10.64 15.16
CA ARG A 74 4.19 9.67 14.22
C ARG A 74 2.66 9.63 14.24
N ALA A 75 2.03 10.17 15.30
CA ALA A 75 0.59 10.22 15.44
C ALA A 75 0.03 11.58 15.00
N LYS A 76 -1.13 11.58 14.33
CA LYS A 76 -1.83 12.80 13.95
C LYS A 76 -0.98 13.78 13.13
N MET A 77 -0.21 13.27 12.18
CA MET A 77 0.66 14.09 11.32
C MET A 77 -0.16 15.06 10.46
N GLU A 78 -1.30 14.59 9.96
CA GLU A 78 -2.23 15.39 9.15
C GLU A 78 -2.86 16.55 9.91
N ALA A 79 -3.11 16.38 11.22
CA ALA A 79 -3.67 17.44 12.06
C ALA A 79 -2.63 18.50 12.41
N PHE A 80 -1.40 18.06 12.70
CA PHE A 80 -0.29 18.95 13.11
C PHE A 80 0.67 19.22 11.94
N ASN A 81 0.11 19.57 10.79
CA ASN A 81 0.87 19.98 9.61
C ASN A 81 0.79 21.50 9.45
N PHE A 82 1.85 22.19 9.86
CA PHE A 82 2.00 23.63 9.77
C PHE A 82 3.30 23.94 9.00
N THR A 83 3.17 24.49 7.81
CA THR A 83 4.29 24.66 6.86
C THR A 83 5.15 25.89 7.15
N ASP A 84 4.58 26.90 7.82
CA ASP A 84 5.21 28.22 7.94
C ASP A 84 5.77 28.50 9.35
N VAL A 85 5.91 27.47 10.17
CA VAL A 85 6.43 27.58 11.53
C VAL A 85 7.43 26.48 11.85
N ALA A 86 8.38 26.77 12.73
CA ALA A 86 9.20 25.75 13.34
C ALA A 86 8.41 25.02 14.43
N MET A 87 8.38 23.70 14.42
CA MET A 87 7.56 22.91 15.34
C MET A 87 8.35 21.77 15.97
N SER A 88 8.30 21.69 17.30
CA SER A 88 8.74 20.54 18.08
C SER A 88 7.56 19.88 18.83
N ARG A 89 7.66 18.58 19.09
CA ARG A 89 6.62 17.82 19.81
C ARG A 89 7.19 17.06 20.99
N ALA A 90 6.67 17.33 22.18
CA ALA A 90 6.91 16.54 23.37
C ALA A 90 5.96 15.32 23.36
N ASN A 91 6.53 14.12 23.33
CA ASN A 91 5.76 12.86 23.29
C ASN A 91 5.34 12.43 24.70
N LEU A 92 4.22 12.98 25.17
CA LEU A 92 3.70 12.70 26.51
C LEU A 92 2.87 11.41 26.57
N ARG A 93 2.17 11.06 25.48
CA ARG A 93 1.29 9.89 25.48
C ARG A 93 2.09 8.59 25.37
N GLU A 94 2.72 8.35 24.23
CA GLU A 94 3.44 7.12 23.97
C GLU A 94 4.77 7.03 24.72
N GLY A 95 5.45 8.17 24.88
CA GLY A 95 6.80 8.22 25.48
C GLY A 95 6.79 8.34 27.00
N VAL A 96 5.67 8.74 27.62
CA VAL A 96 5.58 8.91 29.07
C VAL A 96 4.47 8.04 29.65
N ILE A 97 3.19 8.43 29.50
CA ILE A 97 2.11 7.79 30.26
C ILE A 97 1.84 6.33 29.84
N TRP A 98 2.14 5.93 28.61
CA TRP A 98 2.02 4.54 28.18
C TRP A 98 3.23 3.68 28.57
N MET A 99 4.38 4.31 28.78
CA MET A 99 5.62 3.61 29.19
C MET A 99 5.71 3.38 30.68
N ARG A 100 4.92 4.08 31.49
CA ARG A 100 4.98 4.03 32.94
C ARG A 100 3.71 3.40 33.50
N PRO A 101 3.81 2.44 34.46
CA PRO A 101 2.65 1.90 35.15
C PRO A 101 1.84 2.99 35.82
N ASP A 102 0.52 2.85 35.80
CA ASP A 102 -0.39 3.76 36.51
C ASP A 102 -0.50 3.32 37.99
N ALA A 103 0.47 3.77 38.78
CA ALA A 103 0.55 3.48 40.21
C ALA A 103 0.98 4.74 40.95
N SER A 104 0.44 4.94 42.15
CA SER A 104 0.71 6.14 42.96
C SER A 104 2.19 6.36 43.23
N GLU A 105 2.95 5.29 43.44
CA GLU A 105 4.41 5.31 43.65
C GLU A 105 5.21 5.81 42.46
N ASN A 106 4.62 5.77 41.25
CA ASN A 106 5.26 6.21 40.02
C ASN A 106 4.83 7.62 39.59
N GLN A 107 3.88 8.23 40.27
CA GLN A 107 3.26 9.48 39.84
C GLN A 107 4.27 10.62 39.74
N GLU A 108 5.08 10.83 40.77
CA GLU A 108 6.09 11.89 40.82
C GLU A 108 7.14 11.71 39.71
N THR A 109 7.73 10.53 39.60
CA THR A 109 8.74 10.25 38.56
C THR A 109 8.19 10.25 37.15
N THR A 110 6.90 9.95 36.96
CA THR A 110 6.21 10.06 35.69
C THR A 110 5.99 11.53 35.29
N GLN A 111 5.64 12.37 36.27
CA GLN A 111 5.53 13.82 36.07
C GLN A 111 6.88 14.45 35.74
N GLU A 112 7.95 14.08 36.48
CA GLU A 112 9.31 14.57 36.19
C GLU A 112 9.77 14.21 34.78
N MET A 113 9.49 12.98 34.36
CA MET A 113 9.77 12.54 32.99
C MET A 113 9.01 13.37 31.96
N ALA A 114 7.75 13.68 32.21
CA ALA A 114 6.94 14.55 31.32
C ALA A 114 7.49 15.97 31.26
N ASP A 115 7.92 16.52 32.41
CA ASP A 115 8.55 17.83 32.49
C ASP A 115 9.82 17.88 31.63
N ASP A 116 10.64 16.82 31.66
CA ASP A 116 11.85 16.74 30.84
C ASP A 116 11.53 16.64 29.35
N TYR A 117 10.50 15.89 28.94
CA TYR A 117 10.05 15.88 27.54
C TYR A 117 9.60 17.27 27.07
N VAL A 118 8.93 18.04 27.93
CA VAL A 118 8.54 19.42 27.62
C VAL A 118 9.77 20.32 27.55
N ARG A 119 10.73 20.22 28.48
CA ARG A 119 12.00 20.97 28.46
C ARG A 119 12.77 20.70 27.16
N MET A 120 12.92 19.44 26.79
CA MET A 120 13.62 19.02 25.56
C MET A 120 12.95 19.62 24.32
N ALA A 121 11.62 19.51 24.20
CA ALA A 121 10.89 20.02 23.05
C ALA A 121 10.93 21.57 22.98
N CYS A 122 10.87 22.26 24.11
CA CYS A 122 11.05 23.71 24.18
C CYS A 122 12.49 24.10 23.77
N ALA A 123 13.50 23.37 24.23
CA ALA A 123 14.87 23.63 23.85
C ALA A 123 15.08 23.39 22.33
N GLU A 124 14.56 22.27 21.82
CA GLU A 124 14.63 21.94 20.39
C GLU A 124 14.04 23.08 19.53
N VAL A 125 12.79 23.49 19.77
CA VAL A 125 12.13 24.49 18.95
C VAL A 125 12.81 25.87 18.99
N ARG A 126 13.45 26.20 20.07
CA ARG A 126 14.19 27.48 20.20
C ARG A 126 15.37 27.59 19.24
N PHE A 127 16.04 26.46 18.97
CA PHE A 127 17.17 26.39 18.05
C PHE A 127 16.77 26.08 16.62
N MET A 128 15.53 25.69 16.36
CA MET A 128 15.03 25.46 15.01
C MET A 128 14.97 26.78 14.21
N THR A 129 15.01 26.63 12.91
CA THR A 129 14.66 27.66 11.95
C THR A 129 13.36 27.26 11.26
N VAL A 130 12.54 28.23 10.91
CA VAL A 130 11.35 27.96 10.08
C VAL A 130 11.86 27.37 8.75
N PRO A 131 11.34 26.20 8.34
CA PRO A 131 11.77 25.60 7.08
C PRO A 131 11.47 26.57 5.93
N GLY A 132 12.51 27.01 5.26
CA GLY A 132 12.37 27.78 4.03
C GLY A 132 12.53 26.88 2.83
N GLY A 133 11.80 27.14 1.77
CA GLY A 133 12.07 26.50 0.49
C GLY A 133 13.50 26.83 0.02
N SER A 134 14.16 25.90 -0.68
CA SER A 134 15.48 26.10 -1.26
C SER A 134 15.50 27.13 -2.42
N GLY A 135 14.40 27.85 -2.58
CA GLY A 135 14.28 28.98 -3.17
C GLY A 135 13.95 29.41 -4.53
N GLU A 136 14.79 29.93 -5.27
CA GLU A 136 14.56 30.84 -6.38
C GLU A 136 14.30 30.18 -7.75
N GLN A 137 14.10 28.87 -7.81
CA GLN A 137 13.87 28.19 -9.08
C GLN A 137 12.41 27.83 -9.24
N SER A 138 11.80 28.31 -10.33
CA SER A 138 10.45 27.90 -10.72
C SER A 138 10.43 26.40 -10.97
N LEU A 139 9.76 25.64 -10.11
CA LEU A 139 9.53 24.22 -10.31
C LEU A 139 8.43 24.03 -11.36
N ASN A 140 8.62 23.08 -12.25
CA ASN A 140 7.57 22.69 -13.16
C ASN A 140 6.42 22.03 -12.40
N ARG A 141 5.20 22.42 -12.71
CA ARG A 141 3.97 21.94 -12.07
C ARG A 141 3.23 20.87 -12.87
N SER A 142 3.91 20.23 -13.81
CA SER A 142 3.40 19.06 -14.52
C SER A 142 4.07 17.79 -14.00
N LEU A 143 3.31 16.71 -13.93
CA LEU A 143 3.80 15.39 -13.53
C LEU A 143 3.72 14.44 -14.71
N LEU A 144 4.70 13.54 -14.79
CA LEU A 144 4.64 12.36 -15.63
C LEU A 144 4.21 11.16 -14.77
N VAL A 145 3.15 10.49 -15.18
CA VAL A 145 2.72 9.21 -14.58
C VAL A 145 2.86 8.13 -15.66
N VAL A 146 3.63 7.09 -15.38
CA VAL A 146 3.88 5.98 -16.30
C VAL A 146 3.13 4.75 -15.83
N GLY A 147 2.22 4.25 -16.66
CA GLY A 147 1.37 3.10 -16.37
C GLY A 147 -0.08 3.30 -16.79
N ASN A 148 -0.89 2.25 -16.72
CA ASN A 148 -2.26 2.25 -17.20
C ASN A 148 -3.29 1.74 -16.18
N GLY A 149 -2.83 1.18 -15.05
CA GLY A 149 -3.71 0.58 -14.06
C GLY A 149 -4.24 1.53 -13.00
N VAL A 150 -4.83 0.96 -11.97
CA VAL A 150 -5.48 1.72 -10.89
C VAL A 150 -4.49 2.65 -10.16
N THR A 151 -3.26 2.20 -9.93
CA THR A 151 -2.22 3.02 -9.29
C THR A 151 -1.89 4.25 -10.12
N ALA A 152 -1.71 4.09 -11.44
CA ALA A 152 -1.42 5.19 -12.35
C ALA A 152 -2.59 6.17 -12.43
N MET A 153 -3.81 5.67 -12.61
CA MET A 153 -5.01 6.50 -12.70
C MET A 153 -5.28 7.27 -11.39
N THR A 154 -5.14 6.62 -10.24
CA THR A 154 -5.29 7.27 -8.92
C THR A 154 -4.25 8.36 -8.74
N SER A 155 -2.99 8.08 -9.09
CA SER A 155 -1.91 9.08 -9.01
C SER A 155 -2.19 10.30 -9.89
N ALA A 156 -2.69 10.07 -11.11
CA ALA A 156 -3.03 11.13 -12.04
C ALA A 156 -4.21 11.97 -11.51
N LEU A 157 -5.26 11.35 -11.01
CA LEU A 157 -6.44 12.05 -10.47
C LEU A 157 -6.09 12.86 -9.22
N GLU A 158 -5.34 12.29 -8.27
CA GLU A 158 -4.96 13.02 -7.05
C GLU A 158 -3.99 14.17 -7.35
N ALA A 159 -3.07 14.00 -8.31
CA ALA A 159 -2.20 15.09 -8.76
C ALA A 159 -3.01 16.21 -9.44
N ALA A 160 -3.96 15.88 -10.30
CA ALA A 160 -4.84 16.84 -10.96
C ALA A 160 -5.73 17.59 -9.94
N LYS A 161 -6.25 16.88 -8.95
CA LYS A 161 -7.02 17.44 -7.82
C LYS A 161 -6.18 18.40 -6.98
N ALA A 162 -4.89 18.11 -6.79
CA ALA A 162 -3.93 19.01 -6.13
C ALA A 162 -3.53 20.23 -7.02
N GLY A 163 -4.04 20.33 -8.24
CA GLY A 163 -3.83 21.46 -9.12
C GLY A 163 -2.65 21.34 -10.09
N TYR A 164 -2.06 20.14 -10.21
CA TYR A 164 -0.98 19.86 -11.17
C TYR A 164 -1.50 19.44 -12.53
N GLY A 165 -0.75 19.74 -13.60
CA GLY A 165 -0.92 19.11 -14.91
C GLY A 165 -0.32 17.70 -14.89
N VAL A 166 -0.90 16.77 -15.65
CA VAL A 166 -0.45 15.38 -15.66
C VAL A 166 -0.35 14.87 -17.09
N HIS A 167 0.78 14.26 -17.42
CA HIS A 167 0.97 13.42 -18.60
C HIS A 167 0.90 11.96 -18.16
N LEU A 168 -0.19 11.27 -18.48
CA LEU A 168 -0.38 9.85 -18.19
C LEU A 168 0.01 9.03 -19.42
N VAL A 169 1.12 8.31 -19.33
CA VAL A 169 1.70 7.53 -20.44
C VAL A 169 1.42 6.06 -20.26
N CYS A 170 0.74 5.47 -21.23
CA CYS A 170 0.30 4.09 -21.26
C CYS A 170 0.82 3.42 -22.54
N ASP A 171 1.50 2.29 -22.41
CA ASP A 171 2.00 1.50 -23.53
C ASP A 171 0.95 0.60 -24.18
N GLU A 172 -0.25 0.53 -23.59
CA GLU A 172 -1.42 -0.14 -24.16
C GLU A 172 -2.38 0.87 -24.82
N GLY A 173 -3.30 0.34 -25.65
CA GLY A 173 -4.34 1.13 -26.33
C GLY A 173 -5.49 1.59 -25.43
N GLU A 174 -5.50 1.18 -24.17
CA GLU A 174 -6.55 1.53 -23.21
C GLU A 174 -6.05 1.58 -21.78
N LEU A 175 -6.76 2.31 -20.92
CA LEU A 175 -6.52 2.38 -19.48
C LEU A 175 -7.19 1.20 -18.77
N GLY A 176 -6.72 0.92 -17.54
CA GLY A 176 -7.28 -0.06 -16.62
C GLY A 176 -6.38 -1.27 -16.35
N GLY A 177 -5.44 -1.55 -17.26
CA GLY A 177 -4.48 -2.65 -17.10
C GLY A 177 -5.17 -3.98 -16.76
N VAL A 178 -4.56 -4.77 -15.91
CA VAL A 178 -5.11 -6.06 -15.44
C VAL A 178 -6.40 -5.89 -14.63
N TYR A 179 -6.65 -4.72 -14.08
CA TYR A 179 -7.81 -4.46 -13.22
C TYR A 179 -9.13 -4.38 -13.98
N LYS A 180 -9.09 -4.11 -15.29
CA LYS A 180 -10.29 -4.15 -16.13
C LYS A 180 -10.90 -5.55 -16.24
N ASP A 181 -10.13 -6.60 -15.98
CA ASP A 181 -10.57 -7.99 -16.03
C ASP A 181 -11.11 -8.49 -14.68
N LEU A 182 -10.92 -7.75 -13.59
CA LEU A 182 -11.42 -8.14 -12.28
C LEU A 182 -12.95 -8.09 -12.24
N TYR A 183 -13.54 -9.12 -11.65
CA TYR A 183 -14.97 -9.15 -11.31
C TYR A 183 -15.25 -8.30 -10.08
N LYS A 184 -14.47 -8.52 -9.00
CA LYS A 184 -14.55 -7.73 -7.77
C LYS A 184 -13.17 -7.51 -7.18
N ARG A 185 -13.04 -6.48 -6.35
CA ARG A 185 -11.83 -6.22 -5.57
C ARG A 185 -11.99 -6.63 -4.11
N VAL A 186 -10.88 -6.87 -3.44
CA VAL A 186 -10.82 -6.98 -1.98
C VAL A 186 -11.04 -5.59 -1.39
N PRO A 187 -11.90 -5.43 -0.37
CA PRO A 187 -12.10 -4.15 0.29
C PRO A 187 -10.82 -3.73 1.00
N PHE A 188 -10.41 -2.48 0.82
CA PHE A 188 -9.17 -1.94 1.42
C PHE A 188 -9.41 -1.01 2.62
N ARG A 189 -10.67 -0.72 2.93
CA ARG A 189 -11.03 0.13 4.07
C ARG A 189 -11.50 -0.73 5.23
N ALA A 190 -10.96 -0.44 6.43
CA ALA A 190 -11.58 -0.91 7.66
C ALA A 190 -13.02 -0.38 7.78
N ALA A 191 -13.82 -1.02 8.63
CA ALA A 191 -15.15 -0.53 8.96
C ALA A 191 -15.13 0.98 9.30
N PRO A 192 -16.21 1.73 9.00
CA PRO A 192 -16.24 3.18 9.23
C PRO A 192 -15.79 3.52 10.64
N LEU A 193 -14.94 4.54 10.75
CA LEU A 193 -14.53 5.12 12.03
C LEU A 193 -15.79 5.53 12.80
N GLY A 194 -15.94 5.05 14.02
CA GLY A 194 -17.10 5.33 14.87
C GLY A 194 -17.94 4.10 15.24
N VAL A 195 -17.69 2.94 14.64
CA VAL A 195 -18.26 1.67 15.14
C VAL A 195 -17.46 1.26 16.37
N SER A 196 -18.01 1.54 17.54
CA SER A 196 -17.36 1.32 18.84
C SER A 196 -17.13 -0.15 19.20
N ASN A 197 -17.54 -1.07 18.35
CA ASN A 197 -17.43 -2.49 18.60
C ASN A 197 -17.11 -3.25 17.32
N ALA A 198 -15.83 -3.58 17.11
CA ALA A 198 -15.34 -4.36 15.98
C ALA A 198 -16.03 -5.74 15.85
N ARG A 199 -16.63 -6.26 16.92
CA ARG A 199 -17.33 -7.54 16.91
C ARG A 199 -18.73 -7.47 16.30
N THR A 200 -19.34 -6.29 16.22
CA THR A 200 -20.71 -6.08 15.70
C THR A 200 -20.74 -5.38 14.34
N ALA A 201 -19.62 -4.90 13.84
CA ALA A 201 -19.54 -4.35 12.49
C ALA A 201 -19.74 -5.45 11.45
N PRO A 202 -20.47 -5.18 10.34
CA PRO A 202 -20.55 -6.12 9.22
C PRO A 202 -19.13 -6.41 8.70
N LEU A 203 -18.84 -7.69 8.47
CA LEU A 203 -17.57 -8.06 7.88
C LEU A 203 -17.47 -7.56 6.43
N PRO A 204 -16.28 -7.13 5.99
CA PRO A 204 -16.09 -6.62 4.64
C PRO A 204 -16.39 -7.70 3.60
N GLN A 205 -17.02 -7.30 2.51
CA GLN A 205 -17.40 -8.18 1.39
C GLN A 205 -16.71 -7.74 0.11
N PRO A 206 -16.49 -8.66 -0.85
CA PRO A 206 -15.97 -8.29 -2.17
C PRO A 206 -16.80 -7.19 -2.82
N GLU A 207 -16.16 -6.13 -3.28
CA GLU A 207 -16.81 -4.93 -3.81
C GLU A 207 -16.48 -4.67 -5.28
N ASP A 208 -17.27 -3.82 -5.95
CA ASP A 208 -17.00 -3.39 -7.32
C ASP A 208 -15.62 -2.75 -7.43
N PRO A 209 -14.79 -3.07 -8.43
CA PRO A 209 -13.49 -2.43 -8.64
C PRO A 209 -13.57 -0.94 -8.95
N GLY A 210 -14.67 -0.43 -9.52
CA GLY A 210 -14.84 0.96 -9.91
C GLY A 210 -13.90 1.43 -11.03
N VAL A 211 -13.38 0.51 -11.83
CA VAL A 211 -12.36 0.83 -12.85
C VAL A 211 -12.94 1.63 -14.01
N ALA A 212 -14.18 1.31 -14.42
CA ALA A 212 -14.83 1.99 -15.53
C ALA A 212 -15.09 3.47 -15.21
N GLU A 213 -15.57 3.74 -14.00
CA GLU A 213 -15.80 5.08 -13.48
C GLU A 213 -14.50 5.88 -13.39
N MET A 214 -13.44 5.23 -12.88
CA MET A 214 -12.11 5.85 -12.79
C MET A 214 -11.54 6.20 -14.16
N ILE A 215 -11.69 5.32 -15.17
CA ILE A 215 -11.27 5.60 -16.56
C ILE A 215 -12.05 6.80 -17.11
N ALA A 216 -13.36 6.86 -16.87
CA ALA A 216 -14.19 7.98 -17.32
C ALA A 216 -13.76 9.29 -16.65
N GLU A 217 -13.46 9.28 -15.36
CA GLU A 217 -12.99 10.45 -14.61
C GLU A 217 -11.63 10.94 -15.13
N VAL A 218 -10.68 10.04 -15.38
CA VAL A 218 -9.37 10.38 -15.95
C VAL A 218 -9.53 11.05 -17.31
N ARG A 219 -10.37 10.46 -18.21
CA ARG A 219 -10.59 10.99 -19.56
C ARG A 219 -11.32 12.33 -19.58
N ALA A 220 -12.18 12.57 -18.61
CA ALA A 220 -12.93 13.82 -18.49
C ALA A 220 -12.13 14.97 -17.85
N ASN A 221 -10.98 14.67 -17.21
CA ASN A 221 -10.23 15.65 -16.44
C ASN A 221 -9.34 16.51 -17.37
N PRO A 222 -9.58 17.83 -17.47
CA PRO A 222 -8.83 18.70 -18.39
C PRO A 222 -7.36 18.92 -18.00
N ARG A 223 -6.95 18.49 -16.81
CA ARG A 223 -5.56 18.57 -16.35
C ARG A 223 -4.76 17.30 -16.68
N ILE A 224 -5.41 16.26 -17.19
CA ILE A 224 -4.75 14.98 -17.50
C ILE A 224 -4.70 14.80 -19.01
N SER A 225 -3.49 14.80 -19.56
CA SER A 225 -3.21 14.44 -20.95
C SER A 225 -2.87 12.95 -21.01
N VAL A 226 -3.75 12.15 -21.61
CA VAL A 226 -3.57 10.70 -21.74
C VAL A 226 -2.86 10.37 -23.05
N HIS A 227 -1.74 9.67 -22.98
CA HIS A 227 -0.95 9.19 -24.11
C HIS A 227 -1.07 7.67 -24.17
N LEU A 228 -1.92 7.13 -25.05
CA LEU A 228 -2.10 5.69 -25.27
C LEU A 228 -1.12 5.19 -26.35
N ASN A 229 -0.81 3.89 -26.34
CA ASN A 229 0.19 3.27 -27.20
C ASN A 229 1.50 4.08 -27.21
N ALA A 230 1.90 4.56 -26.05
CA ALA A 230 3.01 5.49 -25.91
C ALA A 230 4.01 4.98 -24.85
N LYS A 231 5.29 5.27 -25.05
CA LYS A 231 6.35 4.89 -24.13
C LYS A 231 7.26 6.08 -23.83
N VAL A 232 7.72 6.14 -22.60
CA VAL A 232 8.81 7.05 -22.23
C VAL A 232 10.11 6.43 -22.70
N THR A 233 10.78 7.07 -23.62
CA THR A 233 12.01 6.56 -24.25
C THR A 233 13.27 7.16 -23.65
N LYS A 234 13.16 8.36 -23.07
CA LYS A 234 14.26 9.04 -22.44
C LYS A 234 13.77 9.99 -21.36
N THR A 235 14.53 10.10 -20.28
CA THR A 235 14.36 11.14 -19.27
C THR A 235 15.69 11.79 -18.97
N SER A 236 15.68 13.06 -18.60
CA SER A 236 16.85 13.83 -18.23
C SER A 236 16.48 14.93 -17.24
N GLY A 237 17.47 15.59 -16.66
CA GLY A 237 17.27 16.71 -15.74
C GLY A 237 17.32 16.26 -14.28
N ALA A 238 16.57 16.94 -13.40
CA ALA A 238 16.57 16.74 -11.96
C ALA A 238 15.19 17.01 -11.37
N PRO A 239 14.89 16.62 -10.13
CA PRO A 239 13.63 16.90 -9.45
C PRO A 239 13.21 18.37 -9.61
N GLY A 240 11.98 18.57 -10.02
CA GLY A 240 11.43 19.88 -10.36
C GLY A 240 11.68 20.37 -11.79
N ARG A 241 12.59 19.73 -12.54
CA ARG A 241 13.05 20.17 -13.88
C ARG A 241 13.46 18.98 -14.74
N PHE A 242 12.62 17.95 -14.78
CA PHE A 242 12.83 16.83 -15.70
C PHE A 242 12.38 17.20 -17.11
N SER A 243 12.98 16.52 -18.09
CA SER A 243 12.50 16.45 -19.47
C SER A 243 12.27 14.98 -19.82
N ALA A 244 11.14 14.67 -20.42
CA ALA A 244 10.79 13.30 -20.81
C ALA A 244 10.41 13.24 -22.29
N ASP A 245 11.00 12.33 -23.03
CA ASP A 245 10.67 12.02 -24.39
C ASP A 245 9.62 10.91 -24.43
N ILE A 246 8.44 11.23 -24.93
CA ILE A 246 7.31 10.31 -25.05
C ILE A 246 7.14 9.97 -26.54
N SER A 247 7.36 8.71 -26.90
CA SER A 247 7.14 8.22 -28.26
C SER A 247 5.79 7.53 -28.38
N THR A 248 5.08 7.80 -29.47
CA THR A 248 3.82 7.14 -29.83
C THR A 248 4.04 6.10 -30.94
N GLU A 249 3.13 5.14 -31.05
CA GLU A 249 3.16 4.10 -32.10
C GLU A 249 3.15 4.71 -33.54
N SER A 250 2.58 5.90 -33.70
CA SER A 250 2.60 6.66 -34.96
C SER A 250 3.97 7.24 -35.35
N GLY A 251 5.00 6.98 -34.54
CA GLY A 251 6.38 7.39 -34.79
C GLY A 251 6.72 8.83 -34.40
N GLY A 252 5.80 9.56 -33.78
CA GLY A 252 6.05 10.88 -33.23
C GLY A 252 6.71 10.78 -31.82
N THR A 253 7.66 11.68 -31.56
CA THR A 253 8.19 11.89 -30.21
C THR A 253 7.84 13.29 -29.75
N VAL A 254 7.28 13.39 -28.56
CA VAL A 254 6.98 14.67 -27.90
C VAL A 254 7.86 14.78 -26.66
N THR A 255 8.58 15.87 -26.53
CA THR A 255 9.37 16.17 -25.34
C THR A 255 8.59 17.06 -24.40
N GLU A 256 8.34 16.57 -23.19
CA GLU A 256 7.61 17.29 -22.15
C GLU A 256 8.52 17.68 -20.99
N ASN A 257 8.32 18.90 -20.48
CA ASN A 257 8.99 19.38 -19.27
C ASN A 257 8.12 19.12 -18.05
N ILE A 258 8.65 18.40 -17.08
CA ILE A 258 7.91 17.89 -15.92
C ILE A 258 8.64 18.13 -14.62
N GLY A 259 7.91 18.26 -13.52
CA GLY A 259 8.46 18.46 -12.19
C GLY A 259 8.77 17.19 -11.44
N ALA A 260 7.94 16.14 -11.64
CA ALA A 260 8.12 14.86 -10.98
C ALA A 260 7.64 13.70 -11.86
N ILE A 261 8.18 12.51 -11.59
CA ILE A 261 7.85 11.27 -12.29
C ILE A 261 7.25 10.29 -11.28
N VAL A 262 6.09 9.72 -11.61
CA VAL A 262 5.45 8.63 -10.86
C VAL A 262 5.52 7.38 -11.75
N GLN A 263 6.31 6.41 -11.31
CA GLN A 263 6.38 5.11 -11.97
C GLN A 263 5.33 4.18 -11.37
N ALA A 264 4.25 3.92 -12.10
CA ALA A 264 3.10 3.14 -11.69
C ALA A 264 2.77 2.08 -12.76
N THR A 265 3.78 1.31 -13.12
CA THR A 265 3.80 0.40 -14.27
C THR A 265 3.13 -0.94 -14.00
N ASP A 266 2.53 -1.10 -12.82
CA ASP A 266 1.84 -2.32 -12.40
C ASP A 266 2.70 -3.59 -12.53
N TYR A 267 2.07 -4.70 -12.83
CA TYR A 267 2.65 -6.02 -12.87
C TYR A 267 1.99 -6.87 -13.97
N LYS A 268 2.62 -7.95 -14.31
CA LYS A 268 2.05 -9.06 -15.06
C LYS A 268 1.91 -10.29 -14.16
N PRO A 269 0.94 -11.19 -14.43
CA PRO A 269 0.86 -12.48 -13.75
C PRO A 269 2.14 -13.31 -13.98
N TYR A 270 2.51 -14.10 -12.97
CA TYR A 270 3.54 -15.12 -13.14
C TYR A 270 3.09 -16.14 -14.17
N ASP A 271 4.01 -16.60 -15.02
CA ASP A 271 3.72 -17.59 -16.05
C ASP A 271 3.50 -18.98 -15.46
N ALA A 272 2.23 -19.38 -15.35
CA ALA A 272 1.85 -20.69 -14.81
C ALA A 272 2.29 -21.90 -15.65
N ASN A 273 2.74 -21.72 -16.90
CA ASN A 273 3.33 -22.79 -17.71
C ASN A 273 4.63 -23.32 -17.10
N GLN A 274 5.25 -22.59 -16.20
CA GLN A 274 6.42 -23.02 -15.44
C GLN A 274 6.07 -23.96 -14.26
N LEU A 275 4.79 -24.36 -14.11
CA LEU A 275 4.27 -25.23 -13.06
C LEU A 275 3.69 -26.53 -13.65
N PRO A 276 4.50 -27.35 -14.32
CA PRO A 276 4.01 -28.57 -14.98
C PRO A 276 3.43 -29.61 -14.01
N GLU A 277 3.82 -29.55 -12.73
CA GLU A 277 3.30 -30.40 -11.66
C GLU A 277 1.84 -30.14 -11.32
N PHE A 278 1.32 -28.95 -11.62
CA PHE A 278 -0.08 -28.59 -11.33
C PHE A 278 -0.99 -28.75 -12.55
N ALA A 279 -0.53 -29.41 -13.62
CA ALA A 279 -1.32 -29.70 -14.83
C ALA A 279 -1.89 -28.44 -15.55
N TYR A 280 -1.37 -27.26 -15.29
CA TYR A 280 -1.74 -26.04 -16.02
C TYR A 280 -1.37 -26.18 -17.52
N GLY A 281 -2.25 -25.72 -18.40
CA GLY A 281 -2.11 -25.90 -19.85
C GLY A 281 -2.38 -27.31 -20.37
N LYS A 282 -2.46 -28.32 -19.47
CA LYS A 282 -2.78 -29.72 -19.82
C LYS A 282 -4.26 -30.04 -19.57
N ASN A 283 -4.86 -29.39 -18.62
CA ASN A 283 -6.29 -29.54 -18.31
C ASN A 283 -6.94 -28.14 -18.22
N PRO A 284 -8.02 -27.86 -18.95
CA PRO A 284 -8.68 -26.56 -18.96
C PRO A 284 -9.34 -26.19 -17.61
N ASP A 285 -9.58 -27.16 -16.72
CA ASP A 285 -10.12 -26.94 -15.40
C ASP A 285 -9.04 -26.61 -14.34
N VAL A 286 -7.80 -26.38 -14.80
CA VAL A 286 -6.74 -25.78 -13.98
C VAL A 286 -6.48 -24.37 -14.50
N VAL A 287 -6.84 -23.38 -13.71
CA VAL A 287 -6.79 -21.96 -14.09
C VAL A 287 -5.96 -21.17 -13.09
N THR A 288 -5.47 -20.01 -13.48
CA THR A 288 -4.88 -19.03 -12.55
C THR A 288 -5.97 -18.18 -11.87
N GLY A 289 -5.62 -17.50 -10.75
CA GLY A 289 -6.52 -16.55 -10.11
C GLY A 289 -6.99 -15.44 -11.07
N PHE A 290 -6.11 -14.99 -11.97
CA PHE A 290 -6.45 -13.97 -12.99
C PHE A 290 -7.44 -14.49 -14.04
N GLU A 291 -7.33 -15.73 -14.45
CA GLU A 291 -8.30 -16.35 -15.37
C GLU A 291 -9.64 -16.58 -14.68
N LEU A 292 -9.63 -16.96 -13.41
CA LEU A 292 -10.86 -17.08 -12.62
C LEU A 292 -11.62 -15.76 -12.50
N GLU A 293 -10.93 -14.61 -12.35
CA GLU A 293 -11.59 -13.30 -12.35
C GLU A 293 -12.33 -13.06 -13.67
N LYS A 294 -11.74 -13.40 -14.81
CA LYS A 294 -12.38 -13.29 -16.11
C LYS A 294 -13.62 -14.18 -16.21
N LEU A 295 -13.52 -15.43 -15.72
CA LEU A 295 -14.66 -16.35 -15.68
C LEU A 295 -15.77 -15.82 -14.77
N ALA A 296 -15.44 -15.30 -13.60
CA ALA A 296 -16.40 -14.73 -12.65
C ALA A 296 -17.06 -13.47 -13.21
N LYS A 297 -16.31 -12.60 -13.88
CA LYS A 297 -16.84 -11.42 -14.55
C LYS A 297 -17.80 -11.77 -15.67
N ALA A 298 -17.45 -12.77 -16.49
CA ALA A 298 -18.33 -13.26 -17.55
C ALA A 298 -19.61 -13.91 -17.00
N ALA A 299 -19.53 -14.62 -15.87
CA ALA A 299 -20.68 -15.21 -15.19
C ALA A 299 -21.60 -14.16 -14.54
N ASN A 300 -21.07 -12.97 -14.23
CA ASN A 300 -21.80 -11.82 -13.68
C ASN A 300 -22.76 -12.16 -12.54
N GLY A 301 -22.27 -12.91 -11.54
CA GLY A 301 -23.06 -13.36 -10.39
C GLY A 301 -23.83 -14.67 -10.62
N GLY A 302 -23.78 -15.24 -11.81
CA GLY A 302 -24.27 -16.60 -12.08
C GLY A 302 -23.29 -17.69 -11.63
N PRO A 303 -23.70 -18.98 -11.71
CA PRO A 303 -22.87 -20.09 -11.29
C PRO A 303 -21.55 -20.17 -12.09
N LEU A 304 -20.45 -20.35 -11.37
CA LEU A 304 -19.16 -20.61 -11.98
C LEU A 304 -19.09 -22.03 -12.55
N LYS A 305 -18.63 -22.14 -13.76
CA LYS A 305 -18.66 -23.37 -14.54
C LYS A 305 -17.26 -23.83 -14.90
N ARG A 306 -17.10 -25.13 -15.03
CA ARG A 306 -15.87 -25.76 -15.53
C ARG A 306 -15.61 -25.33 -16.97
N PRO A 307 -14.39 -24.87 -17.29
CA PRO A 307 -14.03 -24.55 -18.66
C PRO A 307 -14.13 -25.72 -19.63
N SER A 308 -13.90 -26.96 -19.16
CA SER A 308 -13.89 -28.17 -19.99
C SER A 308 -15.26 -28.56 -20.56
N ASP A 309 -16.31 -28.51 -19.76
CA ASP A 309 -17.62 -29.08 -20.12
C ASP A 309 -18.83 -28.18 -19.78
N GLY A 310 -18.59 -27.00 -19.20
CA GLY A 310 -19.62 -26.04 -18.87
C GLY A 310 -20.51 -26.42 -17.68
N LYS A 311 -20.20 -27.50 -16.96
CA LYS A 311 -20.92 -27.86 -15.74
C LYS A 311 -20.58 -26.95 -14.59
N GLU A 312 -21.50 -26.81 -13.65
CA GLU A 312 -21.30 -26.07 -12.42
C GLU A 312 -20.19 -26.72 -11.57
N VAL A 313 -19.34 -25.86 -11.00
CA VAL A 313 -18.28 -26.30 -10.08
C VAL A 313 -18.89 -26.54 -8.70
N LYS A 314 -18.69 -27.75 -8.18
CA LYS A 314 -19.14 -28.19 -6.84
C LYS A 314 -18.00 -28.29 -5.83
N ALA A 315 -16.76 -28.47 -6.32
CA ALA A 315 -15.57 -28.51 -5.49
C ALA A 315 -14.45 -27.74 -6.17
N VAL A 316 -13.83 -26.78 -5.47
CA VAL A 316 -12.73 -25.98 -5.98
C VAL A 316 -11.58 -25.94 -4.97
N ALA A 317 -10.35 -26.13 -5.46
CA ALA A 317 -9.14 -26.02 -4.66
C ALA A 317 -8.30 -24.83 -5.11
N PHE A 318 -7.93 -23.97 -4.16
CA PHE A 318 -7.00 -22.85 -4.36
C PHE A 318 -5.61 -23.24 -3.85
N ILE A 319 -4.64 -23.33 -4.73
CA ILE A 319 -3.25 -23.66 -4.37
C ILE A 319 -2.47 -22.35 -4.19
N GLN A 320 -2.13 -22.06 -2.93
CA GLN A 320 -1.38 -20.85 -2.60
C GLN A 320 0.10 -20.98 -2.94
N CYS A 321 0.75 -19.84 -3.14
CA CYS A 321 2.18 -19.74 -3.45
C CYS A 321 2.61 -20.53 -4.69
N ALA A 322 1.72 -20.71 -5.68
CA ALA A 322 2.04 -21.38 -6.93
C ALA A 322 3.12 -20.59 -7.70
N GLY A 323 4.35 -21.12 -7.75
CA GLY A 323 5.52 -20.48 -8.35
C GLY A 323 6.13 -19.33 -7.56
N GLN A 324 5.79 -19.19 -6.25
CA GLN A 324 6.32 -18.15 -5.37
C GLN A 324 6.89 -18.74 -4.08
N ARG A 325 7.65 -17.92 -3.30
CA ARG A 325 8.33 -18.34 -2.07
C ARG A 325 9.11 -19.64 -2.29
N SER A 326 9.81 -19.70 -3.40
CA SER A 326 10.50 -20.91 -3.87
C SER A 326 11.90 -20.56 -4.33
N ASP A 327 12.87 -21.39 -3.95
CA ASP A 327 14.27 -21.29 -4.40
C ASP A 327 14.53 -22.05 -5.72
N LYS A 328 13.48 -22.64 -6.32
CA LYS A 328 13.61 -23.30 -7.63
C LYS A 328 13.89 -22.25 -8.70
N GLU A 329 14.78 -22.59 -9.64
CA GLU A 329 15.09 -21.75 -10.79
C GLU A 329 13.82 -21.45 -11.60
N GLY A 330 13.64 -20.21 -12.02
CA GLY A 330 12.46 -19.71 -12.73
C GLY A 330 11.26 -19.38 -11.85
N HIS A 331 11.31 -19.67 -10.55
CA HIS A 331 10.27 -19.31 -9.60
C HIS A 331 10.58 -17.99 -8.88
N LEU A 332 9.55 -17.37 -8.29
CA LEU A 332 9.71 -16.16 -7.50
C LEU A 332 10.15 -16.50 -6.09
N SER A 333 11.26 -15.94 -5.62
CA SER A 333 11.74 -16.12 -4.25
C SER A 333 10.90 -15.36 -3.22
N TYR A 334 10.16 -14.34 -3.64
CA TYR A 334 9.36 -13.46 -2.78
C TYR A 334 7.89 -13.88 -2.71
N CYS A 335 7.15 -13.26 -1.79
CA CYS A 335 5.70 -13.31 -1.69
C CYS A 335 5.10 -12.03 -2.28
N SER A 336 4.16 -12.16 -3.21
CA SER A 336 3.49 -11.01 -3.84
C SER A 336 2.50 -10.27 -2.90
N GLY A 337 2.18 -10.83 -1.74
CA GLY A 337 1.42 -10.16 -0.67
C GLY A 337 -0.07 -9.99 -0.92
N PHE A 338 -0.63 -10.49 -2.03
CA PHE A 338 -2.06 -10.32 -2.35
C PHE A 338 -2.82 -11.64 -2.56
N CYS A 339 -2.13 -12.72 -2.97
CA CYS A 339 -2.75 -13.96 -3.43
C CYS A 339 -3.69 -14.59 -2.41
N CYS A 340 -3.35 -14.53 -1.10
CA CYS A 340 -4.20 -15.10 -0.06
C CYS A 340 -5.54 -14.36 0.04
N THR A 341 -5.53 -13.04 0.03
CA THR A 341 -6.76 -12.23 0.07
C THR A 341 -7.57 -12.38 -1.22
N GLU A 342 -6.90 -12.50 -2.36
CA GLU A 342 -7.55 -12.77 -3.64
C GLU A 342 -8.24 -14.12 -3.65
N SER A 343 -7.57 -15.19 -3.20
CA SER A 343 -8.17 -16.53 -3.13
C SER A 343 -9.35 -16.60 -2.15
N ILE A 344 -9.29 -15.89 -1.02
CA ILE A 344 -10.44 -15.75 -0.11
C ILE A 344 -11.62 -15.13 -0.85
N LYS A 345 -11.39 -14.00 -1.54
CA LYS A 345 -12.39 -13.30 -2.35
C LYS A 345 -13.02 -14.24 -3.39
N GLN A 346 -12.20 -14.96 -4.11
CA GLN A 346 -12.61 -15.87 -5.18
C GLN A 346 -13.37 -17.08 -4.63
N ALA A 347 -12.93 -17.67 -3.52
CA ALA A 347 -13.64 -18.73 -2.84
C ALA A 347 -15.05 -18.30 -2.38
N MET A 348 -15.15 -17.03 -1.92
CA MET A 348 -16.47 -16.46 -1.56
C MET A 348 -17.41 -16.32 -2.76
N TYR A 349 -16.92 -16.24 -4.01
CA TYR A 349 -17.79 -16.23 -5.20
C TYR A 349 -18.55 -17.54 -5.33
N PHE A 350 -17.88 -18.68 -5.15
CA PHE A 350 -18.51 -20.01 -5.19
C PHE A 350 -19.52 -20.16 -4.06
N LYS A 351 -19.14 -19.78 -2.85
CA LYS A 351 -20.04 -19.90 -1.68
C LYS A 351 -21.26 -18.99 -1.77
N ALA A 352 -21.13 -17.81 -2.38
CA ALA A 352 -22.27 -16.91 -2.59
C ALA A 352 -23.28 -17.43 -3.61
N GLN A 353 -22.82 -18.22 -4.58
CA GLN A 353 -23.67 -18.80 -5.62
C GLN A 353 -24.23 -20.17 -5.22
N ASN A 354 -23.42 -20.98 -4.56
CA ASN A 354 -23.80 -22.30 -4.08
C ASN A 354 -23.15 -22.53 -2.69
N PRO A 355 -23.93 -22.39 -1.60
CA PRO A 355 -23.42 -22.61 -0.24
C PRO A 355 -22.85 -24.03 -0.01
N ASP A 356 -23.32 -25.01 -0.79
CA ASP A 356 -22.90 -26.41 -0.70
C ASP A 356 -21.61 -26.69 -1.52
N CYS A 357 -21.09 -25.71 -2.26
CA CYS A 357 -19.82 -25.86 -2.96
C CYS A 357 -18.66 -26.00 -1.98
N ASP A 358 -17.84 -27.02 -2.14
CA ASP A 358 -16.62 -27.21 -1.37
C ASP A 358 -15.53 -26.29 -1.93
N ALA A 359 -15.32 -25.14 -1.28
CA ALA A 359 -14.27 -24.18 -1.65
C ALA A 359 -13.13 -24.25 -0.61
N THR A 360 -12.00 -24.80 -0.99
CA THR A 360 -10.86 -25.04 -0.11
C THR A 360 -9.64 -24.23 -0.53
N VAL A 361 -9.06 -23.47 0.41
CA VAL A 361 -7.81 -22.76 0.24
C VAL A 361 -6.69 -23.54 0.93
N LEU A 362 -5.75 -24.07 0.13
CA LEU A 362 -4.56 -24.77 0.62
C LEU A 362 -3.42 -23.76 0.79
N PHE A 363 -2.91 -23.60 2.00
CA PHE A 363 -1.89 -22.60 2.32
C PHE A 363 -0.82 -23.13 3.26
N ASP A 364 0.39 -22.60 3.13
CA ASP A 364 1.48 -22.77 4.11
C ASP A 364 1.38 -21.69 5.19
N ASP A 365 1.47 -20.41 4.78
CA ASP A 365 1.16 -19.26 5.63
C ASP A 365 0.06 -18.43 4.97
N LEU A 366 -0.98 -18.10 5.72
CA LEU A 366 -2.03 -17.20 5.25
C LEU A 366 -1.64 -15.75 5.53
N ARG A 367 -1.53 -14.94 4.48
CA ARG A 367 -1.13 -13.54 4.57
C ARG A 367 -2.22 -12.63 4.03
N THR A 368 -2.86 -11.91 4.91
CA THR A 368 -3.92 -10.94 4.59
C THR A 368 -3.50 -9.53 5.03
N PRO A 369 -2.52 -8.92 4.33
CA PRO A 369 -2.02 -7.61 4.71
C PRO A 369 -3.08 -6.53 4.53
N GLY A 370 -2.93 -5.44 5.28
CA GLY A 370 -3.83 -4.30 5.25
C GLY A 370 -4.78 -4.23 6.44
N ALA A 371 -5.35 -3.06 6.67
CA ALA A 371 -6.15 -2.76 7.85
C ALA A 371 -7.43 -3.60 7.99
N ALA A 372 -7.99 -4.08 6.87
CA ALA A 372 -9.19 -4.90 6.84
C ALA A 372 -8.88 -6.39 6.58
N GLY A 373 -7.62 -6.78 6.50
CA GLY A 373 -7.22 -8.12 6.04
C GLY A 373 -7.73 -9.24 6.94
N GLU A 374 -7.59 -9.10 8.26
CA GLU A 374 -8.06 -10.08 9.24
C GLU A 374 -9.60 -10.17 9.25
N ASP A 375 -10.29 -9.05 9.17
CA ASP A 375 -11.75 -9.03 9.08
C ASP A 375 -12.24 -9.65 7.76
N PHE A 376 -11.49 -9.49 6.69
CA PHE A 376 -11.81 -10.14 5.42
C PHE A 376 -11.58 -11.66 5.45
N TYR A 377 -10.51 -12.12 6.13
CA TYR A 377 -10.32 -13.54 6.41
C TYR A 377 -11.49 -14.12 7.23
N ARG A 378 -11.93 -13.42 8.26
CA ARG A 378 -13.13 -13.80 9.04
C ARG A 378 -14.39 -13.82 8.18
N ALA A 379 -14.53 -12.91 7.20
CA ALA A 379 -15.63 -12.95 6.24
C ALA A 379 -15.62 -14.23 5.40
N GLY A 380 -14.45 -14.67 4.94
CA GLY A 380 -14.28 -15.95 4.25
C GLY A 380 -14.68 -17.14 5.13
N GLN A 381 -14.26 -17.14 6.40
CA GLN A 381 -14.67 -18.19 7.36
C GLN A 381 -16.20 -18.21 7.59
N GLN A 382 -16.82 -17.04 7.74
CA GLN A 382 -18.29 -16.95 7.88
C GLN A 382 -19.02 -17.39 6.60
N ALA A 383 -18.44 -17.19 5.44
CA ALA A 383 -18.93 -17.72 4.18
C ALA A 383 -18.70 -19.23 4.01
N MET A 384 -18.17 -19.91 5.03
CA MET A 384 -17.87 -21.35 5.01
C MET A 384 -16.83 -21.76 3.98
N VAL A 385 -15.86 -20.89 3.70
CA VAL A 385 -14.64 -21.26 2.97
C VAL A 385 -13.78 -22.14 3.88
N THR A 386 -13.32 -23.27 3.35
CA THR A 386 -12.42 -24.19 4.06
C THR A 386 -10.97 -23.71 3.91
N PHE A 387 -10.25 -23.66 5.03
CA PHE A 387 -8.83 -23.31 5.06
C PHE A 387 -8.04 -24.50 5.58
N SER A 388 -7.23 -25.12 4.72
CA SER A 388 -6.37 -26.24 5.09
C SER A 388 -4.91 -25.84 5.03
N LYS A 389 -4.21 -26.01 6.15
CA LYS A 389 -2.77 -25.74 6.22
C LYS A 389 -2.02 -26.91 5.57
N GLY A 390 -1.69 -26.74 4.30
CA GLY A 390 -1.05 -27.79 3.52
C GLY A 390 -0.33 -27.24 2.31
N LYS A 391 0.69 -27.95 1.86
CA LYS A 391 1.48 -27.60 0.68
C LYS A 391 1.20 -28.59 -0.44
N ALA A 392 0.55 -28.11 -1.50
CA ALA A 392 0.29 -28.94 -2.69
C ALA A 392 1.61 -29.36 -3.34
N SER A 393 1.68 -30.63 -3.72
CA SER A 393 2.81 -31.23 -4.42
C SER A 393 2.55 -31.42 -5.91
N GLU A 394 1.36 -31.88 -6.27
CA GLU A 394 0.96 -32.09 -7.66
C GLU A 394 -0.56 -32.10 -7.85
N VAL A 395 -1.00 -31.89 -9.07
CA VAL A 395 -2.37 -32.12 -9.54
C VAL A 395 -2.39 -33.26 -10.54
N VAL A 396 -3.08 -34.32 -10.16
CA VAL A 396 -3.23 -35.52 -11.02
C VAL A 396 -4.56 -35.45 -11.76
N VAL A 397 -4.52 -35.79 -13.04
CA VAL A 397 -5.72 -35.83 -13.92
C VAL A 397 -6.00 -37.28 -14.28
N GLU A 398 -7.07 -37.86 -13.70
CA GLU A 398 -7.48 -39.22 -13.96
C GLU A 398 -8.98 -39.33 -14.24
N GLY A 399 -9.37 -39.94 -15.34
CA GLY A 399 -10.77 -40.14 -15.70
C GLY A 399 -11.59 -38.85 -15.82
N GLY A 400 -10.95 -37.71 -16.10
CA GLY A 400 -11.59 -36.40 -16.19
C GLY A 400 -11.84 -35.71 -14.84
N LYS A 401 -11.31 -36.26 -13.74
CA LYS A 401 -11.29 -35.67 -12.41
C LYS A 401 -9.92 -35.08 -12.09
N LEU A 402 -9.93 -34.01 -11.29
CA LEU A 402 -8.72 -33.41 -10.75
C LEU A 402 -8.52 -33.89 -9.31
N THR A 403 -7.35 -34.37 -9.00
CA THR A 403 -6.95 -34.75 -7.63
C THR A 403 -5.73 -33.93 -7.22
N VAL A 404 -5.90 -33.07 -6.24
CA VAL A 404 -4.80 -32.29 -5.64
C VAL A 404 -4.16 -33.12 -4.54
N LYS A 405 -2.89 -33.46 -4.69
CA LYS A 405 -2.10 -34.10 -3.64
C LYS A 405 -1.36 -33.04 -2.84
N PHE A 406 -1.38 -33.17 -1.53
CA PHE A 406 -0.74 -32.22 -0.63
C PHE A 406 -0.31 -32.88 0.67
N ASN A 407 0.69 -32.30 1.32
CA ASN A 407 1.05 -32.65 2.69
C ASN A 407 0.23 -31.79 3.64
N ASP A 408 -0.57 -32.40 4.51
CA ASP A 408 -1.26 -31.70 5.61
C ASP A 408 -0.24 -31.40 6.71
N LEU A 409 0.06 -30.11 6.89
CA LEU A 409 1.08 -29.64 7.84
C LEU A 409 0.62 -29.71 9.30
N ILE A 410 -0.67 -29.96 9.57
CA ILE A 410 -1.19 -30.13 10.93
C ILE A 410 -1.11 -31.59 11.33
N LEU A 411 -1.56 -32.47 10.45
CA LEU A 411 -1.53 -33.91 10.67
C LEU A 411 -0.16 -34.54 10.34
N ASN A 412 0.65 -33.81 9.58
CA ASN A 412 1.96 -34.24 9.06
C ASN A 412 1.88 -35.56 8.27
N GLU A 413 0.88 -35.62 7.39
CA GLU A 413 0.66 -36.76 6.51
C GLU A 413 0.30 -36.32 5.09
N ASP A 414 0.65 -37.16 4.11
CA ASP A 414 0.28 -36.94 2.73
C ASP A 414 -1.19 -37.32 2.51
N THR A 415 -1.93 -36.43 1.89
CA THR A 415 -3.35 -36.60 1.62
C THR A 415 -3.70 -36.08 0.22
N ALA A 416 -4.94 -36.28 -0.20
CA ALA A 416 -5.43 -35.86 -1.48
C ALA A 416 -6.88 -35.41 -1.41
N MET A 417 -7.27 -34.49 -2.30
CA MET A 417 -8.65 -34.05 -2.46
C MET A 417 -9.06 -34.05 -3.94
N GLU A 418 -10.24 -34.59 -4.21
CA GLU A 418 -10.87 -34.48 -5.55
C GLU A 418 -11.55 -33.11 -5.68
N CYS A 419 -11.45 -32.50 -6.86
CA CYS A 419 -12.13 -31.24 -7.16
C CYS A 419 -12.50 -31.14 -8.64
N ASP A 420 -13.42 -30.22 -8.93
CA ASP A 420 -13.89 -29.91 -10.28
C ASP A 420 -13.03 -28.83 -10.95
N LEU A 421 -12.44 -27.96 -10.15
CA LEU A 421 -11.64 -26.84 -10.60
C LEU A 421 -10.44 -26.63 -9.66
N VAL A 422 -9.28 -26.39 -10.21
CA VAL A 422 -8.08 -25.96 -9.47
C VAL A 422 -7.73 -24.54 -9.86
N VAL A 423 -7.49 -23.70 -8.85
CA VAL A 423 -7.07 -22.31 -9.02
C VAL A 423 -5.65 -22.13 -8.48
N LEU A 424 -4.74 -21.79 -9.36
CA LEU A 424 -3.35 -21.51 -9.00
C LEU A 424 -3.23 -20.05 -8.58
N ALA A 425 -2.94 -19.82 -7.31
CA ALA A 425 -2.64 -18.49 -6.78
C ALA A 425 -1.19 -18.11 -7.12
N THR A 426 -0.97 -17.78 -8.36
CA THR A 426 0.31 -17.36 -8.91
C THR A 426 0.65 -15.94 -8.46
N GLY A 427 1.93 -15.58 -8.49
CA GLY A 427 2.39 -14.27 -8.06
C GLY A 427 2.25 -13.18 -9.11
N GLN A 428 2.75 -12.04 -8.72
CA GLN A 428 2.88 -10.85 -9.55
C GLN A 428 4.35 -10.64 -9.90
N VAL A 429 4.63 -10.40 -11.17
CA VAL A 429 5.95 -10.01 -11.66
C VAL A 429 5.89 -8.52 -12.02
N PRO A 430 6.72 -7.66 -11.40
CA PRO A 430 6.67 -6.23 -11.69
C PRO A 430 7.04 -5.94 -13.15
N ASN A 431 6.40 -4.93 -13.73
CA ASN A 431 6.72 -4.44 -15.07
C ASN A 431 7.87 -3.41 -15.06
N THR A 432 8.41 -3.10 -13.89
CA THR A 432 9.62 -2.27 -13.76
C THR A 432 10.84 -3.08 -14.13
N GLY A 433 11.73 -2.46 -14.91
CA GLY A 433 13.03 -3.03 -15.20
C GLY A 433 13.91 -3.19 -13.97
N PRO A 434 15.06 -3.83 -14.12
CA PRO A 434 15.99 -3.99 -13.02
C PRO A 434 16.40 -2.62 -12.49
N ASP A 435 16.63 -2.58 -11.18
CA ASP A 435 17.26 -1.45 -10.52
C ASP A 435 18.56 -1.08 -11.30
N PRO A 436 18.79 0.19 -11.64
CA PRO A 436 20.06 0.63 -12.21
C PRO A 436 21.29 0.20 -11.38
N HIS A 437 21.10 0.02 -10.07
CA HIS A 437 22.10 -0.56 -9.18
C HIS A 437 22.33 -2.07 -9.39
N ALA A 438 21.45 -2.78 -10.09
CA ALA A 438 21.65 -4.20 -10.36
C ALA A 438 22.87 -4.45 -11.29
N GLN A 439 23.19 -3.53 -12.21
CA GLN A 439 24.42 -3.58 -12.99
C GLN A 439 25.64 -3.32 -12.11
N LEU A 440 25.56 -2.34 -11.20
CA LEU A 440 26.61 -2.10 -10.22
C LEU A 440 26.82 -3.33 -9.32
N ALA A 441 25.77 -4.01 -8.92
CA ALA A 441 25.87 -5.24 -8.15
C ALA A 441 26.61 -6.36 -8.90
N VAL A 442 26.49 -6.43 -10.24
CA VAL A 442 27.33 -7.34 -11.06
C VAL A 442 28.78 -6.92 -11.07
N ASP A 443 29.02 -5.62 -11.24
CA ASP A 443 30.38 -5.07 -11.38
C ASP A 443 31.16 -5.09 -10.04
N GLU A 444 30.46 -4.92 -8.93
CA GLU A 444 31.03 -4.86 -7.57
C GLU A 444 31.01 -6.21 -6.84
N ALA A 445 30.37 -7.25 -7.39
CA ALA A 445 30.31 -8.55 -6.74
C ALA A 445 31.73 -9.14 -6.57
N PRO A 446 32.08 -9.59 -5.36
CA PRO A 446 33.44 -10.00 -5.04
C PRO A 446 33.88 -11.33 -5.69
N THR A 447 32.94 -12.17 -6.08
CA THR A 447 33.21 -13.47 -6.69
C THR A 447 32.56 -13.62 -8.06
N GLU A 448 33.13 -14.47 -8.94
CA GLU A 448 32.52 -14.75 -10.24
C GLU A 448 31.17 -15.48 -10.11
N GLU A 449 30.95 -16.25 -9.04
CA GLU A 449 29.69 -16.94 -8.77
C GLU A 449 28.58 -15.92 -8.45
N GLU A 450 28.87 -14.91 -7.63
CA GLU A 450 27.95 -13.83 -7.32
C GLU A 450 27.69 -12.93 -8.53
N LYS A 451 28.72 -12.66 -9.36
CA LYS A 451 28.54 -11.95 -10.63
C LYS A 451 27.62 -12.70 -11.58
N GLU A 452 27.78 -14.01 -11.69
CA GLU A 452 26.95 -14.83 -12.55
C GLU A 452 25.50 -14.88 -12.03
N ALA A 453 25.30 -14.99 -10.72
CA ALA A 453 23.98 -14.92 -10.12
C ALA A 453 23.31 -13.55 -10.38
N ALA A 454 24.04 -12.44 -10.23
CA ALA A 454 23.53 -11.11 -10.54
C ALA A 454 23.22 -10.92 -12.03
N ARG A 455 24.07 -11.47 -12.94
CA ARG A 455 23.81 -11.46 -14.40
C ARG A 455 22.54 -12.23 -14.76
N ARG A 456 22.26 -13.35 -14.11
CA ARG A 456 21.02 -14.11 -14.32
C ARG A 456 19.79 -13.31 -13.93
N VAL A 457 19.84 -12.58 -12.82
CA VAL A 457 18.76 -11.67 -12.40
C VAL A 457 18.55 -10.57 -13.43
N LEU A 458 19.62 -9.95 -13.93
CA LEU A 458 19.57 -8.94 -14.98
C LEU A 458 19.00 -9.47 -16.31
N ALA A 459 19.35 -10.70 -16.69
CA ALA A 459 18.94 -11.29 -17.97
C ALA A 459 17.43 -11.56 -18.06
N VAL A 460 16.76 -11.83 -16.93
CA VAL A 460 15.31 -12.10 -16.88
C VAL A 460 14.50 -10.88 -16.50
N ALA A 461 15.14 -9.81 -16.05
CA ALA A 461 14.45 -8.59 -15.67
C ALA A 461 14.02 -7.80 -16.92
N PRO A 462 12.79 -7.27 -16.97
CA PRO A 462 12.36 -6.43 -18.08
C PRO A 462 13.25 -5.19 -18.18
N PRO A 463 13.46 -4.64 -19.40
CA PRO A 463 14.27 -3.44 -19.57
C PRO A 463 13.68 -2.27 -18.75
N SER A 464 14.56 -1.46 -18.16
CA SER A 464 14.13 -0.25 -17.44
C SER A 464 13.29 0.65 -18.35
N ILE A 465 12.13 1.08 -17.87
CA ILE A 465 11.24 1.99 -18.60
C ILE A 465 11.80 3.41 -18.60
N LEU A 466 12.59 3.73 -17.58
CA LEU A 466 13.17 5.06 -17.37
C LEU A 466 14.69 4.96 -17.40
N ASN A 467 15.28 5.49 -18.44
CA ASN A 467 16.73 5.69 -18.51
C ASN A 467 17.05 7.00 -17.78
N LEU A 468 17.04 6.95 -16.46
CA LEU A 468 17.45 8.07 -15.60
C LEU A 468 18.96 8.01 -15.45
N ASP A 469 19.67 8.88 -16.17
CA ASP A 469 21.10 9.12 -16.00
C ASP A 469 21.37 9.94 -14.71
N TYR A 470 20.62 9.58 -13.65
CA TYR A 470 20.71 10.28 -12.36
C TYR A 470 21.55 9.42 -11.40
N ARG A 471 22.78 9.88 -11.19
CA ARG A 471 23.64 9.43 -10.08
C ARG A 471 23.51 10.45 -8.96
N GLN A 472 23.20 9.98 -7.74
CA GLN A 472 23.34 10.79 -6.55
C GLN A 472 24.79 11.19 -6.32
#